data_1baea83edc23b71d9a75e144643b4b8c
#
_entry.id   1baea83edc23b71d9a75e144643b4b8c
#
_cell.length_a   1.000
_cell.length_b   1.000
_cell.length_c   1.000
_cell.angle_alpha   90.00
_cell.angle_beta   90.00
_cell.angle_gamma   90.00
#
_symmetry.space_group_name_H-M   'P 1'
#
loop_
_entity.id
_entity.type
_entity.pdbx_description
1 polymer ?
#
loop_
_entity_poly.entity_id
_entity_poly.type
_entity_poly.pdbx_seq_one_letter_code
_entity_poly.pdbx_strand_id
1 'polypeptide(L)'
;MKLKKTVVTTVVVAAMTVLAGCQSVPEARQQSVIEQLSSVSMLRQDNIAGAYEVAVAPGVDSVFVAAVPAFEPNSGGVVQRLDPRSLQVVQSIQLPRRSFALGFNPTSSTLYVGNTLDGSLTVIDATNGAVRGMIQLGERVVDGKGQVSAPHTRKVVVDPLRNQIFVTSPDSEGLVWIVDGATNKVRHTVETNGPWPAGAAFDRANNRLYVGQGGLNEVVVINPENGEIVNTLSTGDTTSADPKESKHFFVNMAIDEKNQRLFAADANTGSVYVFDLGNGKVVQIVPVGEGLLDIAYSEQRNEILATNRGVSRGSPAGTGSLTVIDGTNYSVNRRVDLPVHPNSVALSANGQTAYVTVKVPHGNDHPAWRKDAQDSIVRIDLQGG
;
A
#
# COMPACT_ATOMS: atom_id res chain seq x y z
N MET A 1 47.22 41.91 57.19
CA MET A 1 47.07 43.32 57.61
C MET A 1 46.73 44.17 56.37
N LYS A 2 45.73 44.95 56.42
CA LYS A 2 45.13 45.91 55.49
C LYS A 2 43.88 45.45 54.78
N LEU A 3 42.74 45.79 55.35
CA LEU A 3 41.42 45.95 54.76
C LEU A 3 41.48 46.95 53.62
N LYS A 4 40.75 46.64 52.53
CA LYS A 4 40.25 47.68 51.62
C LYS A 4 38.72 47.49 51.48
N LYS A 5 38.04 48.58 51.78
CA LYS A 5 36.60 48.77 51.67
C LYS A 5 36.22 48.86 50.19
N THR A 6 35.18 48.18 49.82
CA THR A 6 34.54 48.34 48.49
C THR A 6 33.21 49.03 48.70
N VAL A 7 33.02 50.13 47.95
CA VAL A 7 31.84 51.02 47.91
C VAL A 7 30.79 50.30 47.01
N VAL A 8 29.59 50.19 47.54
CA VAL A 8 28.42 49.71 46.75
C VAL A 8 27.72 50.91 46.19
N THR A 9 27.65 51.02 44.87
CA THR A 9 26.87 52.05 44.17
C THR A 9 25.57 51.38 43.70
N THR A 10 24.45 51.82 44.24
CA THR A 10 23.11 51.35 43.88
C THR A 10 22.63 52.16 42.66
N VAL A 11 22.41 51.46 41.56
CA VAL A 11 21.73 52.06 40.39
C VAL A 11 20.27 51.57 40.41
N VAL A 12 19.38 52.54 40.55
CA VAL A 12 17.91 52.32 40.42
C VAL A 12 17.59 52.39 38.93
N VAL A 13 17.15 51.28 38.34
CA VAL A 13 16.59 51.24 37.01
C VAL A 13 15.05 51.10 37.15
N ALA A 14 14.34 52.11 36.70
CA ALA A 14 12.88 52.09 36.61
C ALA A 14 12.44 51.19 35.47
N ALA A 15 11.76 50.10 35.80
CA ALA A 15 11.15 49.23 34.79
C ALA A 15 9.74 49.75 34.45
N MET A 16 9.53 50.20 33.21
CA MET A 16 8.19 50.39 32.65
C MET A 16 7.62 49.01 32.27
N THR A 17 6.59 48.61 32.97
CA THR A 17 5.78 47.42 32.62
C THR A 17 4.83 47.77 31.48
N VAL A 18 5.13 47.27 30.30
CA VAL A 18 4.16 47.17 29.18
C VAL A 18 3.31 45.93 29.43
N LEU A 19 2.06 46.11 29.81
CA LEU A 19 1.03 45.07 29.87
C LEU A 19 0.62 44.72 28.44
N ALA A 20 1.25 43.70 27.85
CA ALA A 20 0.74 43.03 26.69
C ALA A 20 -0.34 42.03 27.18
N GLY A 21 -1.60 42.37 26.93
CA GLY A 21 -2.71 41.49 27.21
C GLY A 21 -2.67 40.24 26.32
N CYS A 22 -2.21 39.11 26.86
CA CYS A 22 -2.46 37.82 26.28
C CYS A 22 -3.94 37.51 26.50
N GLN A 23 -4.77 37.65 25.47
CA GLN A 23 -6.09 37.08 25.46
C GLN A 23 -5.91 35.54 25.32
N SER A 24 -6.05 34.84 26.42
CA SER A 24 -6.18 33.39 26.42
C SER A 24 -7.48 33.00 25.69
N VAL A 25 -7.37 32.28 24.58
CA VAL A 25 -8.51 31.65 23.92
C VAL A 25 -9.13 30.67 24.93
N PRO A 26 -10.45 30.69 25.17
CA PRO A 26 -11.08 29.81 26.15
C PRO A 26 -10.81 28.34 25.81
N GLU A 27 -10.40 27.55 26.79
CA GLU A 27 -10.12 26.12 26.70
C GLU A 27 -11.25 25.30 26.03
N ALA A 28 -12.50 25.72 26.20
CA ALA A 28 -13.66 25.15 25.54
C ALA A 28 -13.64 25.26 24.00
N ARG A 29 -12.95 26.25 23.43
CA ARG A 29 -12.82 26.39 21.97
C ARG A 29 -11.70 25.51 21.41
N GLN A 30 -10.65 25.24 22.20
CA GLN A 30 -9.61 24.28 21.80
C GLN A 30 -10.12 22.83 21.85
N GLN A 31 -10.91 22.47 22.87
CA GLN A 31 -11.54 21.15 22.94
C GLN A 31 -12.54 20.91 21.80
N SER A 32 -13.37 21.89 21.43
CA SER A 32 -14.32 21.74 20.33
C SER A 32 -13.65 21.62 18.95
N VAL A 33 -12.49 22.23 18.75
CA VAL A 33 -11.71 22.09 17.51
C VAL A 33 -11.00 20.72 17.46
N ILE A 34 -10.53 20.22 18.60
CA ILE A 34 -9.90 18.89 18.68
C ILE A 34 -10.97 17.78 18.54
N GLU A 35 -12.17 17.95 19.09
CA GLU A 35 -13.27 16.98 18.92
C GLU A 35 -13.84 16.98 17.49
N GLN A 36 -13.84 18.09 16.76
CA GLN A 36 -14.27 18.14 15.36
C GLN A 36 -13.26 17.52 14.38
N LEU A 37 -11.99 17.36 14.78
CA LEU A 37 -10.95 16.73 13.96
C LEU A 37 -10.90 15.20 14.09
N SER A 38 -11.73 14.56 14.92
CA SER A 38 -11.52 13.16 15.32
C SER A 38 -12.63 12.16 15.00
N SER A 39 -13.71 12.50 14.29
CA SER A 39 -14.70 11.48 13.96
C SER A 39 -14.71 11.06 12.49
N VAL A 40 -13.64 10.43 12.06
CA VAL A 40 -13.70 9.60 10.86
C VAL A 40 -14.60 8.41 11.16
N SER A 41 -15.70 8.31 10.43
CA SER A 41 -16.60 7.15 10.59
C SER A 41 -15.89 5.89 10.11
N MET A 42 -15.78 4.90 11.00
CA MET A 42 -15.15 3.61 10.68
C MET A 42 -16.11 2.47 11.01
N LEU A 43 -16.15 1.49 10.11
CA LEU A 43 -16.81 0.22 10.32
C LEU A 43 -15.77 -0.89 10.17
N ARG A 44 -15.74 -1.84 11.10
CA ARG A 44 -14.83 -2.98 11.07
C ARG A 44 -15.61 -4.29 10.97
N GLN A 45 -15.12 -5.17 10.10
CA GLN A 45 -15.53 -6.57 10.02
C GLN A 45 -14.38 -7.46 10.43
N ASP A 46 -14.55 -8.17 11.54
CA ASP A 46 -13.59 -9.17 12.02
C ASP A 46 -13.80 -10.55 11.36
N ASN A 47 -12.93 -11.48 11.68
CA ASN A 47 -13.00 -12.88 11.26
C ASN A 47 -12.78 -13.12 9.75
N ILE A 48 -11.83 -12.38 9.18
CA ILE A 48 -11.33 -12.63 7.83
C ILE A 48 -9.98 -13.37 7.95
N ALA A 49 -10.02 -14.67 8.06
CA ALA A 49 -8.82 -15.48 8.32
C ALA A 49 -7.78 -15.35 7.20
N GLY A 50 -6.60 -14.82 7.53
CA GLY A 50 -5.47 -14.70 6.61
C GLY A 50 -5.64 -13.64 5.52
N ALA A 51 -6.26 -12.48 5.84
CA ALA A 51 -6.50 -11.39 4.89
C ALA A 51 -5.21 -10.81 4.29
N TYR A 52 -5.20 -10.56 2.99
CA TYR A 52 -4.12 -9.90 2.24
C TYR A 52 -4.63 -8.69 1.46
N GLU A 53 -4.64 -8.73 0.13
CA GLU A 53 -5.08 -7.59 -0.66
C GLU A 53 -6.60 -7.41 -0.67
N VAL A 54 -7.03 -6.17 -0.77
CA VAL A 54 -8.41 -5.75 -0.97
C VAL A 54 -8.55 -5.10 -2.34
N ALA A 55 -9.66 -5.38 -3.03
CA ALA A 55 -10.04 -4.72 -4.27
C ALA A 55 -11.50 -4.29 -4.23
N VAL A 56 -11.76 -3.09 -4.73
CA VAL A 56 -13.13 -2.60 -4.97
C VAL A 56 -13.51 -2.92 -6.40
N ALA A 57 -14.71 -3.45 -6.61
CA ALA A 57 -15.24 -3.76 -7.93
C ALA A 57 -16.41 -2.84 -8.30
N PRO A 58 -16.13 -1.67 -8.89
CA PRO A 58 -17.17 -0.76 -9.39
C PRO A 58 -18.05 -1.47 -10.43
N GLY A 59 -19.35 -1.23 -10.38
CA GLY A 59 -20.32 -1.88 -11.27
C GLY A 59 -20.80 -3.26 -10.80
N VAL A 60 -20.11 -3.89 -9.85
CA VAL A 60 -20.53 -5.15 -9.21
C VAL A 60 -21.01 -4.92 -7.78
N ASP A 61 -20.87 -3.69 -7.27
CA ASP A 61 -21.20 -3.25 -5.90
C ASP A 61 -20.64 -4.22 -4.84
N SER A 62 -19.34 -4.49 -4.93
CA SER A 62 -18.65 -5.48 -4.08
C SER A 62 -17.24 -5.03 -3.72
N VAL A 63 -16.81 -5.47 -2.55
CA VAL A 63 -15.41 -5.44 -2.11
C VAL A 63 -14.92 -6.88 -2.02
N PHE A 64 -13.75 -7.15 -2.56
CA PHE A 64 -13.11 -8.46 -2.52
C PHE A 64 -11.88 -8.43 -1.64
N VAL A 65 -11.68 -9.46 -0.82
CA VAL A 65 -10.49 -9.65 0.00
C VAL A 65 -9.88 -11.00 -0.33
N ALA A 66 -8.62 -11.00 -0.76
CA ALA A 66 -7.84 -12.22 -0.89
C ALA A 66 -7.43 -12.70 0.50
N ALA A 67 -7.56 -14.00 0.75
CA ALA A 67 -7.27 -14.58 2.05
C ALA A 67 -6.61 -15.96 1.94
N VAL A 68 -5.63 -16.22 2.82
CA VAL A 68 -4.95 -17.51 2.98
C VAL A 68 -5.17 -17.99 4.41
N PRO A 69 -6.24 -18.72 4.69
CA PRO A 69 -6.56 -19.18 6.04
C PRO A 69 -5.51 -20.12 6.65
N ALA A 70 -4.78 -20.84 5.80
CA ALA A 70 -3.76 -21.81 6.20
C ALA A 70 -2.61 -21.85 5.19
N PHE A 71 -1.40 -22.18 5.67
CA PHE A 71 -0.18 -22.28 4.86
C PHE A 71 0.37 -23.72 4.73
N GLU A 72 -0.41 -24.70 5.10
CA GLU A 72 -0.04 -26.11 4.90
C GLU A 72 0.22 -26.41 3.42
N PRO A 73 1.04 -27.41 3.12
CA PRO A 73 1.23 -27.87 1.75
C PRO A 73 -0.13 -28.20 1.09
N ASN A 74 -0.38 -27.66 -0.10
CA ASN A 74 -1.62 -27.81 -0.85
C ASN A 74 -2.88 -27.16 -0.22
N SER A 75 -2.74 -26.30 0.81
CA SER A 75 -3.86 -25.46 1.23
C SER A 75 -4.26 -24.53 0.09
N GLY A 76 -5.55 -24.35 -0.09
CA GLY A 76 -6.11 -23.39 -1.01
C GLY A 76 -6.11 -21.96 -0.45
N GLY A 77 -6.69 -21.06 -1.20
CA GLY A 77 -7.03 -19.70 -0.77
C GLY A 77 -8.53 -19.48 -0.76
N VAL A 78 -8.93 -18.32 -0.30
CA VAL A 78 -10.31 -17.86 -0.32
C VAL A 78 -10.33 -16.43 -0.83
N VAL A 79 -11.29 -16.10 -1.68
CA VAL A 79 -11.65 -14.71 -1.92
C VAL A 79 -12.99 -14.45 -1.24
N GLN A 80 -12.97 -13.57 -0.25
CA GLN A 80 -14.20 -13.11 0.39
C GLN A 80 -14.80 -11.98 -0.43
N ARG A 81 -16.08 -12.11 -0.80
CA ARG A 81 -16.89 -11.05 -1.38
C ARG A 81 -17.71 -10.41 -0.28
N LEU A 82 -17.61 -9.09 -0.13
CA LEU A 82 -18.29 -8.35 0.91
C LEU A 82 -19.21 -7.28 0.33
N ASP A 83 -20.29 -7.02 1.04
CA ASP A 83 -21.12 -5.83 0.80
C ASP A 83 -20.30 -4.56 1.16
N PRO A 84 -20.18 -3.57 0.25
CA PRO A 84 -19.30 -2.42 0.46
C PRO A 84 -19.77 -1.46 1.57
N ARG A 85 -21.04 -1.53 1.99
CA ARG A 85 -21.60 -0.65 3.02
C ARG A 85 -21.50 -1.28 4.41
N SER A 86 -21.91 -2.53 4.53
CA SER A 86 -21.97 -3.25 5.81
C SER A 86 -20.72 -4.06 6.12
N LEU A 87 -19.87 -4.32 5.13
CA LEU A 87 -18.73 -5.24 5.17
C LEU A 87 -19.12 -6.70 5.48
N GLN A 88 -20.40 -7.04 5.46
CA GLN A 88 -20.82 -8.43 5.63
C GLN A 88 -20.30 -9.28 4.49
N VAL A 89 -19.76 -10.46 4.83
CA VAL A 89 -19.34 -11.46 3.83
C VAL A 89 -20.59 -12.04 3.18
N VAL A 90 -20.79 -11.77 1.90
CA VAL A 90 -21.94 -12.26 1.12
C VAL A 90 -21.59 -13.53 0.35
N GLN A 91 -20.32 -13.80 0.12
CA GLN A 91 -19.86 -15.01 -0.55
C GLN A 91 -18.40 -15.34 -0.19
N SER A 92 -18.09 -16.61 0.04
CA SER A 92 -16.72 -17.12 0.17
C SER A 92 -16.39 -17.99 -1.05
N ILE A 93 -15.48 -17.51 -1.88
CA ILE A 93 -15.06 -18.19 -3.12
C ILE A 93 -13.83 -19.01 -2.79
N GLN A 94 -13.97 -20.33 -2.77
CA GLN A 94 -12.86 -21.25 -2.49
C GLN A 94 -11.97 -21.41 -3.72
N LEU A 95 -10.66 -21.31 -3.53
CA LEU A 95 -9.67 -21.40 -4.59
C LEU A 95 -8.73 -22.59 -4.37
N PRO A 96 -8.29 -23.24 -5.46
CA PRO A 96 -7.35 -24.36 -5.33
C PRO A 96 -5.92 -23.92 -4.97
N ARG A 97 -5.64 -22.60 -5.02
CA ARG A 97 -4.33 -21.99 -4.76
C ARG A 97 -4.46 -20.85 -3.76
N ARG A 98 -3.36 -20.53 -3.07
CA ARG A 98 -3.30 -19.45 -2.07
C ARG A 98 -3.48 -18.10 -2.72
N SER A 99 -4.55 -17.40 -2.40
CA SER A 99 -4.88 -16.07 -2.93
C SER A 99 -4.13 -14.97 -2.19
N PHE A 100 -3.48 -14.06 -2.91
CA PHE A 100 -2.71 -12.98 -2.32
C PHE A 100 -3.05 -11.62 -2.94
N ALA A 101 -2.76 -11.44 -4.22
CA ALA A 101 -2.97 -10.18 -4.94
C ALA A 101 -4.31 -10.17 -5.67
N LEU A 102 -4.88 -8.98 -5.85
CA LEU A 102 -6.15 -8.79 -6.56
C LEU A 102 -6.02 -7.68 -7.63
N GLY A 103 -6.49 -7.98 -8.84
CA GLY A 103 -6.67 -7.02 -9.91
C GLY A 103 -8.07 -7.14 -10.50
N PHE A 104 -8.81 -6.03 -10.56
CA PHE A 104 -10.16 -6.03 -11.11
C PHE A 104 -10.21 -5.34 -12.48
N ASN A 105 -10.85 -6.00 -13.45
CA ASN A 105 -11.18 -5.42 -14.74
C ASN A 105 -12.65 -5.01 -14.76
N PRO A 106 -12.97 -3.70 -14.69
CA PRO A 106 -14.35 -3.23 -14.67
C PRO A 106 -15.06 -3.43 -16.01
N THR A 107 -14.34 -3.47 -17.14
CA THR A 107 -14.92 -3.63 -18.47
C THR A 107 -15.50 -5.03 -18.68
N SER A 108 -14.80 -6.06 -18.16
CA SER A 108 -15.22 -7.47 -18.30
C SER A 108 -15.80 -8.06 -17.01
N SER A 109 -15.90 -7.27 -15.94
CA SER A 109 -16.26 -7.73 -14.58
C SER A 109 -15.44 -8.95 -14.15
N THR A 110 -14.16 -8.96 -14.47
CA THR A 110 -13.25 -10.07 -14.17
C THR A 110 -12.32 -9.69 -13.02
N LEU A 111 -12.25 -10.54 -12.01
CA LEU A 111 -11.29 -10.44 -10.93
C LEU A 111 -10.15 -11.44 -11.18
N TYR A 112 -8.92 -10.93 -11.25
CA TYR A 112 -7.70 -11.70 -11.34
C TYR A 112 -7.08 -11.83 -9.95
N VAL A 113 -6.78 -13.05 -9.55
CA VAL A 113 -6.21 -13.36 -8.23
C VAL A 113 -4.81 -13.90 -8.40
N GLY A 114 -3.82 -13.19 -7.89
CA GLY A 114 -2.44 -13.68 -7.84
C GLY A 114 -2.31 -14.81 -6.83
N ASN A 115 -1.89 -15.99 -7.31
CA ASN A 115 -1.71 -17.16 -6.46
C ASN A 115 -0.27 -17.20 -5.95
N THR A 116 -0.08 -16.75 -4.70
CA THR A 116 1.26 -16.66 -4.10
C THR A 116 1.92 -18.04 -3.98
N LEU A 117 3.23 -18.09 -4.22
CA LEU A 117 4.05 -19.31 -4.19
C LEU A 117 3.55 -20.42 -5.16
N ASP A 118 2.87 -20.02 -6.23
CA ASP A 118 2.33 -20.95 -7.23
C ASP A 118 2.55 -20.46 -8.68
N GLY A 119 3.03 -19.24 -8.87
CA GLY A 119 3.36 -18.67 -10.18
C GLY A 119 2.17 -18.62 -11.14
N SER A 120 0.96 -18.34 -10.65
CA SER A 120 -0.25 -18.37 -11.47
C SER A 120 -1.26 -17.29 -11.09
N LEU A 121 -2.25 -17.06 -11.96
CA LEU A 121 -3.46 -16.28 -11.67
C LEU A 121 -4.68 -17.20 -11.69
N THR A 122 -5.60 -16.98 -10.76
CA THR A 122 -6.99 -17.47 -10.87
C THR A 122 -7.88 -16.40 -11.46
N VAL A 123 -8.72 -16.75 -12.42
CA VAL A 123 -9.65 -15.85 -13.12
C VAL A 123 -11.06 -16.10 -12.60
N ILE A 124 -11.70 -15.07 -12.05
CA ILE A 124 -13.03 -15.14 -11.43
C ILE A 124 -13.99 -14.18 -12.14
N ASP A 125 -15.20 -14.67 -12.39
CA ASP A 125 -16.34 -13.81 -12.69
C ASP A 125 -16.76 -13.04 -11.43
N ALA A 126 -16.49 -11.75 -11.37
CA ALA A 126 -16.79 -10.95 -10.19
C ALA A 126 -18.30 -10.77 -9.95
N THR A 127 -19.16 -11.00 -10.95
CA THR A 127 -20.60 -10.83 -10.81
C THR A 127 -21.25 -11.94 -10.00
N ASN A 128 -20.75 -13.17 -10.12
CA ASN A 128 -21.32 -14.37 -9.48
C ASN A 128 -20.32 -15.19 -8.66
N GLY A 129 -19.02 -14.87 -8.72
CA GLY A 129 -17.95 -15.56 -8.00
C GLY A 129 -17.50 -16.87 -8.67
N ALA A 130 -17.93 -17.17 -9.89
CA ALA A 130 -17.51 -18.38 -10.58
C ALA A 130 -16.03 -18.32 -11.00
N VAL A 131 -15.27 -19.35 -10.64
CA VAL A 131 -13.90 -19.55 -11.13
C VAL A 131 -13.95 -19.95 -12.59
N ARG A 132 -13.45 -19.10 -13.48
CA ARG A 132 -13.44 -19.31 -14.94
C ARG A 132 -12.22 -20.11 -15.41
N GLY A 133 -11.12 -20.10 -14.64
CA GLY A 133 -9.90 -20.83 -14.97
C GLY A 133 -8.67 -20.32 -14.23
N MET A 134 -7.52 -20.85 -14.63
CA MET A 134 -6.20 -20.41 -14.14
C MET A 134 -5.28 -20.11 -15.31
N ILE A 135 -4.36 -19.18 -15.11
CA ILE A 135 -3.28 -18.82 -16.03
C ILE A 135 -1.96 -19.14 -15.35
N GLN A 136 -1.20 -20.11 -15.85
CA GLN A 136 0.15 -20.36 -15.38
C GLN A 136 1.09 -19.29 -15.95
N LEU A 137 1.83 -18.62 -15.09
CA LEU A 137 2.73 -17.51 -15.43
C LEU A 137 4.18 -17.96 -15.48
N GLY A 138 4.62 -18.64 -14.43
CA GLY A 138 5.96 -19.19 -14.30
C GLY A 138 5.93 -20.70 -14.06
N GLU A 139 7.09 -21.34 -14.16
CA GLU A 139 7.21 -22.77 -13.96
C GLU A 139 6.86 -23.15 -12.51
N ARG A 140 6.09 -24.21 -12.37
CA ARG A 140 5.71 -24.81 -11.09
C ARG A 140 6.31 -26.20 -10.99
N VAL A 141 7.33 -26.34 -10.15
CA VAL A 141 8.03 -27.61 -9.93
C VAL A 141 7.52 -28.24 -8.64
N VAL A 142 7.22 -29.53 -8.70
CA VAL A 142 6.87 -30.32 -7.51
C VAL A 142 7.98 -31.36 -7.32
N ASP A 143 8.69 -31.31 -6.20
CA ASP A 143 9.76 -32.25 -5.90
C ASP A 143 9.23 -33.63 -5.51
N GLY A 144 10.14 -34.59 -5.36
CA GLY A 144 9.81 -35.97 -4.98
C GLY A 144 9.20 -36.11 -3.58
N LYS A 145 9.14 -35.02 -2.78
CA LYS A 145 8.49 -34.95 -1.46
C LYS A 145 7.16 -34.21 -1.51
N GLY A 146 6.71 -33.78 -2.68
CA GLY A 146 5.49 -33.02 -2.88
C GLY A 146 5.62 -31.53 -2.52
N GLN A 147 6.84 -31.01 -2.32
CA GLN A 147 7.05 -29.58 -2.10
C GLN A 147 6.96 -28.83 -3.42
N VAL A 148 6.25 -27.70 -3.41
CA VAL A 148 6.06 -26.85 -4.57
C VAL A 148 7.06 -25.72 -4.54
N SER A 149 7.78 -25.54 -5.63
CA SER A 149 8.60 -24.36 -5.93
C SER A 149 8.00 -23.68 -7.17
N ALA A 150 7.69 -22.40 -7.05
CA ALA A 150 7.19 -21.59 -8.14
C ALA A 150 7.45 -20.11 -7.83
N PRO A 151 7.57 -19.25 -8.86
CA PRO A 151 7.70 -17.82 -8.64
C PRO A 151 6.53 -17.25 -7.83
N HIS A 152 6.80 -16.24 -7.03
CA HIS A 152 5.79 -15.56 -6.24
C HIS A 152 5.00 -14.57 -7.11
N THR A 153 3.67 -14.53 -7.01
CA THR A 153 2.84 -13.47 -7.60
C THR A 153 2.53 -12.43 -6.52
N ARG A 154 2.97 -11.16 -6.73
CA ARG A 154 2.91 -10.15 -5.66
C ARG A 154 1.89 -9.04 -5.92
N LYS A 155 1.92 -8.39 -7.08
CA LYS A 155 1.00 -7.32 -7.47
C LYS A 155 0.32 -7.68 -8.78
N VAL A 156 -0.98 -7.42 -8.85
CA VAL A 156 -1.77 -7.56 -10.09
C VAL A 156 -2.34 -6.19 -10.44
N VAL A 157 -1.91 -5.65 -11.57
CA VAL A 157 -2.41 -4.39 -12.13
C VAL A 157 -3.14 -4.68 -13.43
N VAL A 158 -4.28 -4.04 -13.65
CA VAL A 158 -5.11 -4.28 -14.85
C VAL A 158 -5.23 -3.00 -15.68
N ASP A 159 -4.96 -3.12 -16.98
CA ASP A 159 -5.38 -2.14 -17.98
C ASP A 159 -6.72 -2.60 -18.58
N PRO A 160 -7.84 -1.99 -18.20
CA PRO A 160 -9.15 -2.41 -18.71
C PRO A 160 -9.39 -2.00 -20.16
N LEU A 161 -8.67 -1.00 -20.68
CA LEU A 161 -8.85 -0.52 -22.05
C LEU A 161 -8.24 -1.47 -23.07
N ARG A 162 -7.03 -1.98 -22.78
CA ARG A 162 -6.33 -2.93 -23.65
C ARG A 162 -6.52 -4.36 -23.22
N ASN A 163 -7.26 -4.58 -22.10
CA ASN A 163 -7.48 -5.87 -21.48
C ASN A 163 -6.16 -6.61 -21.21
N GLN A 164 -5.20 -5.89 -20.60
CA GLN A 164 -3.91 -6.44 -20.22
C GLN A 164 -3.81 -6.55 -18.69
N ILE A 165 -3.11 -7.57 -18.24
CA ILE A 165 -2.85 -7.81 -16.82
C ILE A 165 -1.35 -7.86 -16.62
N PHE A 166 -0.85 -7.07 -15.66
CA PHE A 166 0.55 -7.00 -15.28
C PHE A 166 0.72 -7.66 -13.91
N VAL A 167 1.67 -8.57 -13.80
CA VAL A 167 1.90 -9.31 -12.55
C VAL A 167 3.38 -9.25 -12.19
N THR A 168 3.69 -8.76 -10.99
CA THR A 168 5.06 -8.72 -10.49
C THR A 168 5.40 -9.96 -9.69
N SER A 169 6.66 -10.39 -9.78
CA SER A 169 7.20 -11.53 -9.04
C SER A 169 8.45 -11.11 -8.27
N PRO A 170 8.36 -10.87 -6.96
CA PRO A 170 9.50 -10.52 -6.12
C PRO A 170 10.35 -11.76 -5.83
N ASP A 171 11.04 -12.22 -6.83
CA ASP A 171 12.04 -13.28 -6.76
C ASP A 171 13.43 -12.70 -7.03
N SER A 172 14.47 -13.51 -6.83
CA SER A 172 15.86 -13.13 -7.12
C SER A 172 16.09 -12.80 -8.61
N GLU A 173 15.32 -13.42 -9.49
CA GLU A 173 15.39 -13.16 -10.94
C GLU A 173 14.60 -11.91 -11.35
N GLY A 174 13.67 -11.45 -10.52
CA GLY A 174 12.92 -10.22 -10.75
C GLY A 174 12.05 -10.23 -12.01
N LEU A 175 10.92 -10.92 -12.00
CA LEU A 175 10.07 -11.07 -13.17
C LEU A 175 8.83 -10.17 -13.15
N VAL A 176 8.41 -9.77 -14.36
CA VAL A 176 7.09 -9.18 -14.60
C VAL A 176 6.44 -9.90 -15.77
N TRP A 177 5.23 -10.39 -15.60
CA TRP A 177 4.45 -10.98 -16.68
C TRP A 177 3.43 -9.99 -17.22
N ILE A 178 3.32 -9.95 -18.53
CA ILE A 178 2.29 -9.21 -19.26
C ILE A 178 1.36 -10.24 -19.89
N VAL A 179 0.11 -10.23 -19.43
CA VAL A 179 -0.90 -11.22 -19.81
C VAL A 179 -1.97 -10.56 -20.68
N ASP A 180 -2.36 -11.23 -21.73
CA ASP A 180 -3.52 -10.87 -22.57
C ASP A 180 -4.80 -11.41 -21.92
N GLY A 181 -5.67 -10.52 -21.47
CA GLY A 181 -6.91 -10.88 -20.79
C GLY A 181 -8.00 -11.41 -21.70
N ALA A 182 -7.89 -11.30 -23.02
CA ALA A 182 -8.83 -11.89 -23.96
C ALA A 182 -8.53 -13.36 -24.21
N THR A 183 -7.23 -13.70 -24.27
CA THR A 183 -6.77 -15.08 -24.53
C THR A 183 -6.32 -15.82 -23.29
N ASN A 184 -6.15 -15.12 -22.16
CA ASN A 184 -5.57 -15.64 -20.92
C ASN A 184 -4.17 -16.26 -21.12
N LYS A 185 -3.35 -15.65 -21.97
CA LYS A 185 -1.99 -16.09 -22.26
C LYS A 185 -0.96 -15.03 -21.88
N VAL A 186 0.20 -15.48 -21.39
CA VAL A 186 1.36 -14.63 -21.21
C VAL A 186 1.85 -14.15 -22.58
N ARG A 187 1.90 -12.83 -22.78
CA ARG A 187 2.47 -12.21 -23.98
C ARG A 187 3.95 -11.97 -23.85
N HIS A 188 4.37 -11.46 -22.69
CA HIS A 188 5.76 -11.17 -22.38
C HIS A 188 6.10 -11.58 -20.95
N THR A 189 7.31 -12.11 -20.77
CA THR A 189 7.98 -12.25 -19.49
C THR A 189 9.16 -11.30 -19.52
N VAL A 190 9.19 -10.35 -18.59
CA VAL A 190 10.21 -9.30 -18.53
C VAL A 190 11.09 -9.55 -17.32
N GLU A 191 12.40 -9.70 -17.53
CA GLU A 191 13.40 -9.68 -16.47
C GLU A 191 13.71 -8.22 -16.13
N THR A 192 13.54 -7.83 -14.85
CA THR A 192 13.70 -6.42 -14.45
C THR A 192 15.15 -6.00 -14.22
N ASN A 193 16.10 -6.91 -14.40
CA ASN A 193 17.53 -6.72 -14.13
C ASN A 193 17.84 -6.35 -12.66
N GLY A 194 16.89 -6.59 -11.75
CA GLY A 194 17.03 -6.34 -10.32
C GLY A 194 16.12 -7.25 -9.50
N PRO A 195 16.48 -7.51 -8.24
CA PRO A 195 15.71 -8.40 -7.39
C PRO A 195 14.39 -7.76 -6.96
N TRP A 196 13.43 -8.61 -6.63
CA TRP A 196 12.21 -8.31 -5.92
C TRP A 196 11.35 -7.17 -6.51
N PRO A 197 10.92 -7.22 -7.80
CA PRO A 197 9.89 -6.34 -8.30
C PRO A 197 8.59 -6.56 -7.51
N ALA A 198 8.24 -5.60 -6.67
CA ALA A 198 7.14 -5.74 -5.73
C ALA A 198 5.90 -4.93 -6.15
N GLY A 199 5.96 -3.62 -6.00
CA GLY A 199 4.86 -2.72 -6.38
C GLY A 199 4.87 -2.37 -7.85
N ALA A 200 3.68 -2.08 -8.40
CA ALA A 200 3.56 -1.59 -9.76
C ALA A 200 2.40 -0.58 -9.88
N ALA A 201 2.53 0.36 -10.82
CA ALA A 201 1.48 1.26 -11.25
C ALA A 201 1.53 1.41 -12.77
N PHE A 202 0.37 1.63 -13.39
CA PHE A 202 0.25 1.72 -14.85
C PHE A 202 -0.29 3.08 -15.28
N ASP A 203 0.46 3.76 -16.14
CA ASP A 203 0.06 4.97 -16.84
C ASP A 203 -0.64 4.58 -18.14
N ARG A 204 -1.96 4.69 -18.17
CA ARG A 204 -2.80 4.33 -19.31
C ARG A 204 -2.61 5.32 -20.46
N ALA A 205 -2.40 6.59 -20.14
CA ALA A 205 -2.26 7.65 -21.13
C ALA A 205 -0.99 7.49 -21.97
N ASN A 206 0.13 7.14 -21.32
CA ASN A 206 1.42 6.96 -21.97
C ASN A 206 1.77 5.50 -22.27
N ASN A 207 0.92 4.55 -21.85
CA ASN A 207 1.14 3.11 -21.98
C ASN A 207 2.50 2.70 -21.37
N ARG A 208 2.69 3.00 -20.09
CA ARG A 208 3.91 2.69 -19.33
C ARG A 208 3.59 2.00 -18.02
N LEU A 209 4.26 0.89 -17.79
CA LEU A 209 4.21 0.17 -16.52
C LEU A 209 5.44 0.56 -15.69
N TYR A 210 5.20 1.09 -14.51
CA TYR A 210 6.22 1.42 -13.51
C TYR A 210 6.29 0.31 -12.49
N VAL A 211 7.50 -0.20 -12.23
CA VAL A 211 7.71 -1.33 -11.31
C VAL A 211 8.81 -0.99 -10.32
N GLY A 212 8.47 -0.97 -9.04
CA GLY A 212 9.41 -0.74 -7.95
C GLY A 212 10.14 -2.01 -7.56
N GLN A 213 11.42 -1.86 -7.29
CA GLN A 213 12.29 -2.96 -6.92
C GLN A 213 12.64 -2.93 -5.43
N GLY A 214 12.77 -4.10 -4.82
CA GLY A 214 13.28 -4.24 -3.46
C GLY A 214 14.80 -4.27 -3.44
N GLY A 215 15.40 -3.51 -2.52
CA GLY A 215 16.85 -3.45 -2.39
C GLY A 215 17.55 -2.62 -3.47
N LEU A 216 16.81 -1.87 -4.28
CA LEU A 216 17.35 -0.91 -5.24
C LEU A 216 16.66 0.44 -5.07
N ASN A 217 17.37 1.51 -5.46
CA ASN A 217 16.84 2.86 -5.48
C ASN A 217 16.13 3.21 -6.80
N GLU A 218 15.59 2.22 -7.48
CA GLU A 218 15.13 2.31 -8.86
C GLU A 218 13.70 1.84 -9.04
N VAL A 219 13.03 2.49 -9.99
CA VAL A 219 11.75 2.09 -10.57
C VAL A 219 11.98 1.86 -12.05
N VAL A 220 11.79 0.63 -12.52
CA VAL A 220 11.89 0.33 -13.96
C VAL A 220 10.62 0.72 -14.67
N VAL A 221 10.76 1.21 -15.91
CA VAL A 221 9.65 1.62 -16.79
C VAL A 221 9.60 0.68 -17.98
N ILE A 222 8.49 -0.06 -18.09
CA ILE A 222 8.31 -1.09 -19.12
C ILE A 222 7.31 -0.58 -20.16
N ASN A 223 7.60 -0.83 -21.43
CA ASN A 223 6.62 -0.71 -22.51
C ASN A 223 5.86 -2.04 -22.64
N PRO A 224 4.54 -2.09 -22.32
CA PRO A 224 3.81 -3.34 -22.32
C PRO A 224 3.56 -3.95 -23.73
N GLU A 225 3.72 -3.17 -24.79
CA GLU A 225 3.48 -3.67 -26.16
C GLU A 225 4.53 -4.69 -26.59
N ASN A 226 5.79 -4.47 -26.18
CA ASN A 226 6.92 -5.30 -26.57
C ASN A 226 7.68 -5.93 -25.38
N GLY A 227 7.33 -5.58 -24.15
CA GLY A 227 8.00 -6.08 -22.95
C GLY A 227 9.39 -5.46 -22.70
N GLU A 228 9.76 -4.38 -23.37
CA GLU A 228 11.07 -3.75 -23.20
C GLU A 228 11.09 -2.79 -22.00
N ILE A 229 12.18 -2.79 -21.25
CA ILE A 229 12.51 -1.73 -20.29
C ILE A 229 12.97 -0.53 -21.09
N VAL A 230 12.20 0.55 -21.05
CA VAL A 230 12.44 1.77 -21.85
C VAL A 230 13.09 2.89 -21.04
N ASN A 231 13.03 2.81 -19.72
CA ASN A 231 13.64 3.80 -18.82
C ASN A 231 13.78 3.21 -17.41
N THR A 232 14.55 3.91 -16.58
CA THR A 232 14.68 3.66 -15.15
C THR A 232 14.64 5.00 -14.41
N LEU A 233 13.75 5.14 -13.43
CA LEU A 233 13.72 6.28 -12.53
C LEU A 233 14.56 5.95 -11.31
N SER A 234 15.37 6.89 -10.82
CA SER A 234 16.25 6.68 -9.67
C SER A 234 16.07 7.77 -8.63
N THR A 235 16.20 7.41 -7.36
CA THR A 235 16.28 8.41 -6.28
C THR A 235 17.59 9.20 -6.32
N GLY A 236 18.61 8.67 -6.96
CA GLY A 236 19.91 9.31 -7.13
C GLY A 236 20.79 9.33 -5.86
N ASP A 237 20.37 8.65 -4.79
CA ASP A 237 21.04 8.68 -3.48
C ASP A 237 21.88 7.42 -3.16
N THR A 238 21.99 6.50 -4.10
CA THR A 238 22.99 5.43 -4.11
C THR A 238 23.54 5.21 -5.51
N THR A 239 24.80 4.86 -5.59
CA THR A 239 25.49 4.52 -6.85
C THR A 239 25.87 3.06 -6.92
N SER A 240 25.62 2.29 -5.85
CA SER A 240 25.92 0.87 -5.79
C SER A 240 24.84 0.05 -6.50
N ALA A 241 25.29 -0.92 -7.28
CA ALA A 241 24.41 -1.94 -7.84
C ALA A 241 24.14 -3.10 -6.86
N ASP A 242 24.79 -3.13 -5.68
CA ASP A 242 24.53 -4.15 -4.67
C ASP A 242 23.22 -3.81 -3.91
N PRO A 243 22.19 -4.65 -4.00
CA PRO A 243 20.92 -4.44 -3.30
C PRO A 243 21.05 -4.30 -1.78
N LYS A 244 22.14 -4.81 -1.20
CA LYS A 244 22.41 -4.72 0.25
C LYS A 244 22.87 -3.33 0.69
N GLU A 245 23.37 -2.54 -0.23
CA GLU A 245 23.81 -1.16 0.02
C GLU A 245 22.68 -0.15 -0.19
N SER A 246 21.61 -0.54 -0.87
CA SER A 246 20.42 0.30 -1.00
C SER A 246 19.60 0.31 0.29
N LYS A 247 19.18 1.48 0.69
CA LYS A 247 18.22 1.65 1.81
C LYS A 247 16.76 1.55 1.37
N HIS A 248 16.48 1.30 0.10
CA HIS A 248 15.14 1.35 -0.48
C HIS A 248 14.49 -0.03 -0.62
N PHE A 249 13.15 -0.03 -0.51
CA PHE A 249 12.30 -1.14 -0.89
C PHE A 249 10.95 -0.57 -1.37
N PHE A 250 10.80 -0.32 -2.68
CA PHE A 250 9.56 0.21 -3.25
C PHE A 250 8.50 -0.88 -3.34
N VAL A 251 7.75 -1.05 -2.25
CA VAL A 251 6.86 -2.18 -2.02
C VAL A 251 5.52 -2.09 -2.75
N ASN A 252 4.99 -0.88 -2.93
CA ASN A 252 3.78 -0.60 -3.68
C ASN A 252 3.82 0.80 -4.31
N MET A 253 2.96 1.02 -5.31
CA MET A 253 2.92 2.27 -6.06
C MET A 253 1.50 2.69 -6.39
N ALA A 254 1.29 4.00 -6.52
CA ALA A 254 0.10 4.62 -7.08
C ALA A 254 0.50 5.72 -8.06
N ILE A 255 -0.41 6.12 -8.94
CA ILE A 255 -0.13 7.09 -10.00
C ILE A 255 -1.23 8.14 -10.10
N ASP A 256 -0.82 9.38 -10.29
CA ASP A 256 -1.64 10.48 -10.79
C ASP A 256 -1.30 10.70 -12.26
N GLU A 257 -2.08 10.08 -13.13
CA GLU A 257 -1.88 10.17 -14.60
C GLU A 257 -2.07 11.59 -15.10
N LYS A 258 -2.99 12.35 -14.49
CA LYS A 258 -3.32 13.71 -14.92
C LYS A 258 -2.17 14.69 -14.70
N ASN A 259 -1.54 14.62 -13.54
CA ASN A 259 -0.43 15.52 -13.18
C ASN A 259 0.94 14.87 -13.42
N GLN A 260 0.98 13.66 -13.98
CA GLN A 260 2.18 12.88 -14.26
C GLN A 260 3.08 12.74 -13.03
N ARG A 261 2.50 12.18 -11.96
CA ARG A 261 3.19 11.88 -10.68
C ARG A 261 3.07 10.41 -10.35
N LEU A 262 4.20 9.80 -10.00
CA LEU A 262 4.25 8.46 -9.44
C LEU A 262 4.54 8.56 -7.95
N PHE A 263 3.74 7.87 -7.16
CA PHE A 263 3.89 7.77 -5.71
C PHE A 263 4.41 6.37 -5.37
N ALA A 264 5.64 6.29 -4.88
CA ALA A 264 6.29 5.03 -4.54
C ALA A 264 6.40 4.90 -3.01
N ALA A 265 5.74 3.88 -2.46
CA ALA A 265 5.82 3.55 -1.04
C ALA A 265 7.12 2.78 -0.77
N ASP A 266 8.01 3.36 0.01
CA ASP A 266 9.27 2.75 0.42
C ASP A 266 9.16 2.17 1.82
N ALA A 267 9.08 0.85 1.91
CA ALA A 267 8.91 0.14 3.16
C ALA A 267 10.12 0.26 4.12
N ASN A 268 11.32 0.47 3.58
CA ASN A 268 12.54 0.55 4.39
C ASN A 268 12.72 1.95 5.00
N THR A 269 12.42 3.00 4.25
CA THR A 269 12.57 4.38 4.75
C THR A 269 11.31 4.91 5.44
N GLY A 270 10.17 4.21 5.30
CA GLY A 270 8.89 4.66 5.83
C GLY A 270 8.40 5.97 5.19
N SER A 271 8.73 6.18 3.92
CA SER A 271 8.44 7.41 3.19
C SER A 271 7.79 7.14 1.84
N VAL A 272 6.93 8.06 1.40
CA VAL A 272 6.41 8.10 0.04
C VAL A 272 7.33 8.99 -0.80
N TYR A 273 7.90 8.42 -1.86
CA TYR A 273 8.68 9.14 -2.86
C TYR A 273 7.77 9.58 -3.99
N VAL A 274 7.79 10.87 -4.31
CA VAL A 274 7.03 11.45 -5.41
C VAL A 274 7.96 11.68 -6.59
N PHE A 275 7.75 10.95 -7.67
CA PHE A 275 8.49 11.14 -8.93
C PHE A 275 7.68 12.00 -9.89
N ASP A 276 8.33 12.94 -10.53
CA ASP A 276 7.84 13.63 -11.71
C ASP A 276 8.12 12.77 -12.95
N LEU A 277 7.07 12.31 -13.64
CA LEU A 277 7.22 11.40 -14.77
C LEU A 277 7.70 12.10 -16.05
N GLY A 278 7.59 13.43 -16.11
CA GLY A 278 8.10 14.21 -17.24
C GLY A 278 9.63 14.30 -17.30
N ASN A 279 10.29 14.28 -16.14
CA ASN A 279 11.76 14.39 -16.04
C ASN A 279 12.43 13.24 -15.27
N GLY A 280 11.66 12.31 -14.71
CA GLY A 280 12.14 11.13 -13.99
C GLY A 280 12.73 11.40 -12.60
N LYS A 281 12.59 12.60 -12.05
CA LYS A 281 13.22 13.00 -10.79
C LYS A 281 12.27 12.90 -9.59
N VAL A 282 12.81 12.61 -8.43
CA VAL A 282 12.10 12.77 -7.16
C VAL A 282 11.91 14.27 -6.88
N VAL A 283 10.66 14.70 -6.73
CA VAL A 283 10.30 16.08 -6.43
C VAL A 283 9.93 16.28 -4.98
N GLN A 284 9.55 15.20 -4.27
CA GLN A 284 9.21 15.23 -2.86
C GLN A 284 9.44 13.87 -2.21
N ILE A 285 9.81 13.89 -0.92
CA ILE A 285 9.86 12.73 -0.04
C ILE A 285 8.97 13.05 1.17
N VAL A 286 7.95 12.23 1.41
CA VAL A 286 6.99 12.44 2.49
C VAL A 286 7.16 11.35 3.53
N PRO A 287 7.74 11.64 4.70
CA PRO A 287 7.81 10.68 5.80
C PRO A 287 6.42 10.36 6.34
N VAL A 288 6.04 9.08 6.35
CA VAL A 288 4.74 8.63 6.85
C VAL A 288 4.83 7.68 8.04
N GLY A 289 6.01 7.14 8.31
CA GLY A 289 6.30 6.32 9.48
C GLY A 289 6.58 4.86 9.17
N GLU A 290 6.89 4.11 10.23
CA GLU A 290 7.36 2.74 10.15
C GLU A 290 6.33 1.77 9.57
N GLY A 291 6.85 0.77 8.84
CA GLY A 291 6.04 -0.29 8.28
C GLY A 291 5.12 0.15 7.16
N LEU A 292 5.47 1.21 6.43
CA LEU A 292 4.77 1.59 5.20
C LEU A 292 4.67 0.39 4.26
N LEU A 293 3.47 0.08 3.79
CA LEU A 293 3.24 -1.14 3.03
C LEU A 293 2.44 -0.93 1.76
N ASP A 294 1.32 -0.24 1.82
CA ASP A 294 0.46 -0.05 0.65
C ASP A 294 0.10 1.41 0.45
N ILE A 295 -0.24 1.77 -0.78
CA ILE A 295 -0.53 3.13 -1.20
C ILE A 295 -1.63 3.14 -2.26
N ALA A 296 -2.54 4.10 -2.15
CA ALA A 296 -3.55 4.37 -3.16
C ALA A 296 -3.63 5.88 -3.43
N TYR A 297 -4.08 6.26 -4.62
CA TYR A 297 -4.33 7.65 -4.99
C TYR A 297 -5.80 7.83 -5.38
N SER A 298 -6.41 8.86 -4.84
CA SER A 298 -7.76 9.31 -5.19
C SER A 298 -7.68 10.52 -6.11
N GLU A 299 -7.98 10.33 -7.39
CA GLU A 299 -8.05 11.45 -8.35
C GLU A 299 -9.14 12.45 -7.96
N GLN A 300 -10.30 11.96 -7.50
CA GLN A 300 -11.45 12.79 -7.13
C GLN A 300 -11.17 13.72 -5.95
N ARG A 301 -10.33 13.27 -5.02
CA ARG A 301 -9.96 14.03 -3.82
C ARG A 301 -8.60 14.68 -3.93
N ASN A 302 -7.82 14.29 -4.93
CA ASN A 302 -6.39 14.61 -5.05
C ASN A 302 -5.64 14.30 -3.74
N GLU A 303 -5.84 13.08 -3.23
CA GLU A 303 -5.22 12.62 -1.98
C GLU A 303 -4.49 11.29 -2.18
N ILE A 304 -3.34 11.15 -1.54
CA ILE A 304 -2.57 9.93 -1.47
C ILE A 304 -2.85 9.29 -0.10
N LEU A 305 -3.19 8.02 -0.10
CA LEU A 305 -3.46 7.25 1.11
C LEU A 305 -2.37 6.19 1.29
N ALA A 306 -1.74 6.16 2.44
CA ALA A 306 -0.64 5.24 2.75
C ALA A 306 -0.93 4.45 4.03
N THR A 307 -0.81 3.12 3.98
CA THR A 307 -0.96 2.27 5.16
C THR A 307 0.39 2.02 5.83
N ASN A 308 0.44 2.20 7.14
CA ASN A 308 1.61 1.95 7.96
C ASN A 308 1.28 0.86 8.98
N ARG A 309 2.05 -0.22 9.00
CA ARG A 309 1.89 -1.29 10.01
C ARG A 309 2.10 -0.78 11.43
N GLY A 310 2.88 0.29 11.58
CA GLY A 310 3.26 0.85 12.87
C GLY A 310 4.25 0.01 13.66
N VAL A 311 4.73 -1.08 13.09
CA VAL A 311 5.69 -1.98 13.71
C VAL A 311 6.87 -2.26 12.79
N SER A 312 8.04 -2.36 13.37
CA SER A 312 9.29 -2.79 12.73
C SER A 312 10.08 -3.66 13.68
N ARG A 313 11.25 -4.14 13.24
CA ARG A 313 12.17 -4.83 14.16
C ARG A 313 12.63 -3.95 15.32
N GLY A 314 12.75 -2.62 15.11
CA GLY A 314 13.14 -1.64 16.13
C GLY A 314 11.98 -1.17 17.03
N SER A 315 10.73 -1.33 16.57
CA SER A 315 9.51 -0.90 17.25
C SER A 315 8.41 -1.96 17.15
N PRO A 316 8.52 -3.07 17.88
CA PRO A 316 7.60 -4.21 17.73
C PRO A 316 6.21 -3.97 18.35
N ALA A 317 6.02 -2.93 19.14
CA ALA A 317 4.79 -2.66 19.91
C ALA A 317 4.03 -1.41 19.42
N GLY A 318 4.30 -0.94 18.20
CA GLY A 318 3.64 0.22 17.62
C GLY A 318 2.18 -0.04 17.17
N THR A 319 1.49 1.00 16.75
CA THR A 319 0.09 0.95 16.25
C THR A 319 0.03 1.27 14.77
N GLY A 320 -0.96 0.70 14.07
CA GLY A 320 -1.16 0.94 12.66
C GLY A 320 -1.83 2.28 12.36
N SER A 321 -1.69 2.75 11.14
CA SER A 321 -2.37 3.97 10.68
C SER A 321 -2.64 3.97 9.18
N LEU A 322 -3.62 4.77 8.78
CA LEU A 322 -3.80 5.26 7.42
C LEU A 322 -3.42 6.75 7.40
N THR A 323 -2.38 7.09 6.64
CA THR A 323 -1.93 8.47 6.46
C THR A 323 -2.54 9.02 5.17
N VAL A 324 -3.19 10.19 5.25
CA VAL A 324 -3.76 10.91 4.11
C VAL A 324 -2.88 12.13 3.81
N ILE A 325 -2.41 12.22 2.58
CA ILE A 325 -1.46 13.23 2.10
C ILE A 325 -2.14 14.03 0.99
N ASP A 326 -2.01 15.34 1.03
CA ASP A 326 -2.46 16.23 -0.04
C ASP A 326 -1.67 15.99 -1.33
N GLY A 327 -2.35 15.77 -2.45
CA GLY A 327 -1.71 15.49 -3.74
C GLY A 327 -1.11 16.72 -4.44
N THR A 328 -1.33 17.94 -3.92
CA THR A 328 -0.81 19.19 -4.50
C THR A 328 0.51 19.61 -3.83
N ASN A 329 0.48 19.71 -2.50
CA ASN A 329 1.59 20.23 -1.72
C ASN A 329 2.32 19.16 -0.90
N TYR A 330 1.82 17.92 -0.93
CA TYR A 330 2.37 16.74 -0.26
C TYR A 330 2.44 16.87 1.28
N SER A 331 1.62 17.73 1.87
CA SER A 331 1.48 17.78 3.33
C SER A 331 0.65 16.61 3.83
N VAL A 332 0.98 16.11 5.02
CA VAL A 332 0.13 15.14 5.72
C VAL A 332 -1.09 15.88 6.29
N ASN A 333 -2.25 15.66 5.69
CA ASN A 333 -3.51 16.29 6.11
C ASN A 333 -4.09 15.62 7.34
N ARG A 334 -3.99 14.29 7.40
CA ARG A 334 -4.64 13.50 8.43
C ARG A 334 -3.94 12.15 8.63
N ARG A 335 -3.97 11.68 9.86
CA ARG A 335 -3.61 10.30 10.20
C ARG A 335 -4.79 9.67 10.94
N VAL A 336 -5.24 8.53 10.45
CA VAL A 336 -6.31 7.74 11.04
C VAL A 336 -5.68 6.55 11.73
N ASP A 337 -5.86 6.45 13.04
CA ASP A 337 -5.36 5.33 13.82
C ASP A 337 -6.10 4.05 13.46
N LEU A 338 -5.36 3.00 13.23
CA LEU A 338 -5.87 1.67 12.90
C LEU A 338 -5.25 0.63 13.86
N PRO A 339 -5.88 -0.53 14.00
CA PRO A 339 -5.21 -1.66 14.62
C PRO A 339 -3.86 -1.93 13.95
N VAL A 340 -2.95 -2.56 14.66
CA VAL A 340 -1.63 -2.92 14.15
C VAL A 340 -1.74 -3.76 12.88
N HIS A 341 -0.77 -3.58 11.97
CA HIS A 341 -0.66 -4.29 10.68
C HIS A 341 -1.78 -3.98 9.65
N PRO A 342 -2.20 -2.72 9.39
CA PRO A 342 -2.89 -2.42 8.15
C PRO A 342 -2.03 -2.89 6.97
N ASN A 343 -2.65 -3.65 6.05
CA ASN A 343 -1.90 -4.39 5.04
C ASN A 343 -2.12 -3.83 3.63
N SER A 344 -3.36 -3.69 3.19
CA SER A 344 -3.68 -3.22 1.85
C SER A 344 -4.81 -2.21 1.90
N VAL A 345 -4.82 -1.24 0.98
CA VAL A 345 -5.82 -0.19 0.86
C VAL A 345 -6.41 -0.14 -0.55
N ALA A 346 -7.74 -0.05 -0.64
CA ALA A 346 -8.45 0.22 -1.89
C ALA A 346 -9.49 1.32 -1.66
N LEU A 347 -9.77 2.06 -2.73
CA LEU A 347 -10.72 3.18 -2.70
C LEU A 347 -12.02 2.82 -3.43
N SER A 348 -13.14 3.33 -2.91
CA SER A 348 -14.40 3.36 -3.67
C SER A 348 -14.23 4.16 -4.96
N ALA A 349 -15.05 3.88 -5.97
CA ALA A 349 -14.98 4.53 -7.27
C ALA A 349 -15.11 6.08 -7.21
N ASN A 350 -15.82 6.58 -6.21
CA ASN A 350 -15.97 8.03 -5.98
C ASN A 350 -14.90 8.62 -5.05
N GLY A 351 -13.92 7.83 -4.62
CA GLY A 351 -12.83 8.27 -3.75
C GLY A 351 -13.25 8.60 -2.30
N GLN A 352 -14.50 8.39 -1.91
CA GLN A 352 -15.02 8.84 -0.60
C GLN A 352 -14.86 7.82 0.52
N THR A 353 -14.55 6.58 0.18
CA THR A 353 -14.39 5.50 1.15
C THR A 353 -13.10 4.73 0.87
N ALA A 354 -12.32 4.50 1.92
CA ALA A 354 -11.19 3.58 1.90
C ALA A 354 -11.57 2.26 2.57
N TYR A 355 -11.07 1.16 2.02
CA TYR A 355 -11.15 -0.18 2.59
C TYR A 355 -9.75 -0.64 2.89
N VAL A 356 -9.49 -1.06 4.13
CA VAL A 356 -8.15 -1.45 4.58
C VAL A 356 -8.23 -2.83 5.22
N THR A 357 -7.45 -3.79 4.71
CA THR A 357 -7.26 -5.06 5.41
C THR A 357 -6.27 -4.88 6.55
N VAL A 358 -6.56 -5.48 7.68
CA VAL A 358 -5.76 -5.36 8.90
C VAL A 358 -5.46 -6.76 9.43
N LYS A 359 -4.18 -7.09 9.53
CA LYS A 359 -3.74 -8.37 10.09
C LYS A 359 -3.67 -8.32 11.61
N VAL A 360 -3.82 -9.47 12.23
CA VAL A 360 -3.50 -9.61 13.67
C VAL A 360 -1.99 -9.57 13.89
N PRO A 361 -1.50 -9.14 15.07
CA PRO A 361 -0.10 -9.25 15.41
C PRO A 361 0.39 -10.70 15.35
N HIS A 362 1.53 -10.93 14.73
CA HIS A 362 2.11 -12.28 14.60
C HIS A 362 2.74 -12.79 15.90
N GLY A 363 3.27 -11.88 16.73
CA GLY A 363 3.94 -12.22 17.98
C GLY A 363 3.07 -12.00 19.21
N ASN A 364 3.21 -12.88 20.19
CA ASN A 364 2.53 -12.76 21.48
C ASN A 364 3.14 -11.68 22.40
N ASP A 365 4.24 -11.08 21.98
CA ASP A 365 4.91 -9.94 22.61
C ASP A 365 4.20 -8.60 22.32
N HIS A 366 3.36 -8.55 21.30
CA HIS A 366 2.61 -7.33 20.96
C HIS A 366 1.41 -7.14 21.92
N PRO A 367 1.17 -5.92 22.47
CA PRO A 367 0.07 -5.66 23.42
C PRO A 367 -1.33 -5.97 22.87
N ALA A 368 -1.51 -5.86 21.56
CA ALA A 368 -2.77 -6.16 20.88
C ALA A 368 -2.92 -7.63 20.46
N TRP A 369 -1.93 -8.48 20.71
CA TRP A 369 -2.03 -9.90 20.39
C TRP A 369 -3.14 -10.57 21.19
N ARG A 370 -3.92 -11.40 20.54
CA ARG A 370 -4.94 -12.24 21.17
C ARG A 370 -4.89 -13.61 20.54
N LYS A 371 -4.91 -14.64 21.38
CA LYS A 371 -4.97 -16.02 20.91
C LYS A 371 -6.22 -16.21 20.04
N ASP A 372 -6.07 -16.92 18.93
CA ASP A 372 -7.14 -17.27 18.00
C ASP A 372 -7.83 -16.06 17.32
N ALA A 373 -7.27 -14.85 17.47
CA ALA A 373 -7.74 -13.68 16.72
C ALA A 373 -7.51 -13.87 15.23
N GLN A 374 -8.45 -13.42 14.42
CA GLN A 374 -8.37 -13.40 12.97
C GLN A 374 -8.23 -11.99 12.44
N ASP A 375 -7.74 -11.88 11.22
CA ASP A 375 -7.61 -10.61 10.52
C ASP A 375 -8.99 -9.95 10.31
N SER A 376 -8.98 -8.70 9.92
CA SER A 376 -10.17 -7.89 9.71
C SER A 376 -10.06 -7.02 8.47
N ILE A 377 -11.18 -6.43 8.08
CA ILE A 377 -11.25 -5.32 7.13
C ILE A 377 -11.92 -4.14 7.79
N VAL A 378 -11.43 -2.95 7.51
CA VAL A 378 -11.97 -1.67 8.00
C VAL A 378 -12.44 -0.83 6.81
N ARG A 379 -13.67 -0.33 6.87
CA ARG A 379 -14.21 0.70 5.99
C ARG A 379 -14.06 2.05 6.68
N ILE A 380 -13.47 3.00 5.99
CA ILE A 380 -13.19 4.34 6.51
C ILE A 380 -13.88 5.35 5.61
N ASP A 381 -14.75 6.17 6.18
CA ASP A 381 -15.37 7.27 5.48
C ASP A 381 -14.41 8.48 5.44
N LEU A 382 -14.06 8.91 4.25
CA LEU A 382 -13.08 9.99 4.02
C LEU A 382 -13.76 11.38 3.93
N GLN A 383 -15.09 11.48 3.99
CA GLN A 383 -15.83 12.74 3.82
C GLN A 383 -15.71 13.72 5.00
N GLY A 384 -15.28 13.27 6.17
CA GLY A 384 -15.20 14.07 7.39
C GLY A 384 -13.85 14.74 7.59
N GLY A 385 -13.43 15.59 6.66
CA GLY A 385 -12.20 16.37 6.80
C GLY A 385 -12.35 17.75 6.23
#